data_e2d645c779ff1162eaf73356e10b4215
#
_entry.id   e2d645c779ff1162eaf73356e10b4215
#
_cell.length_a   1.000
_cell.length_b   1.000
_cell.length_c   1.000
_cell.angle_alpha   90.00
_cell.angle_beta   90.00
_cell.angle_gamma   90.00
#
_symmetry.space_group_name_H-M   'P 1'
#
loop_
_entity.id
_entity.type
_entity.pdbx_description
1 polymer ?
#
loop_
_entity_poly.entity_id
_entity_poly.type
_entity_poly.pdbx_seq_one_letter_code
_entity_poly.pdbx_strand_id
1 'polypeptide(L)'
;MPHGLFRKLSSDRYLLGAFGITFLLAITIATLSMIPDKSWVAVAVYGTVWGTFLVLGLFLYAYRRALSLINPIQQLNFIVEATQKDFRRWVRNAQHAAPILEEISNEHADPTLETQSTYDLERFKYFQINPHWSNQAQNAILHAITFARRYAEDGDYEVSGAALTAIVGINAGYIEAKGKTFVAQNPL
;
A
#
# COMPACT_ATOMS: atom_id res chain seq x y z
N MET A 1 3.42 19.42 -10.59
CA MET A 1 3.41 17.94 -10.80
C MET A 1 4.03 17.31 -9.57
N PRO A 2 3.43 16.35 -8.94
CA PRO A 2 3.96 15.77 -7.71
C PRO A 2 5.19 14.90 -8.02
N HIS A 3 6.36 15.35 -7.57
CA HIS A 3 7.64 14.62 -7.68
C HIS A 3 7.58 13.16 -7.15
N GLY A 4 6.59 12.84 -6.32
CA GLY A 4 6.37 11.48 -5.79
C GLY A 4 5.84 10.45 -6.80
N LEU A 5 5.11 10.86 -7.82
CA LEU A 5 4.54 9.97 -8.85
C LEU A 5 5.63 9.40 -9.75
N PHE A 6 6.55 10.24 -10.22
CA PHE A 6 7.69 9.80 -11.03
C PHE A 6 8.59 8.83 -10.26
N ARG A 7 8.82 9.10 -8.99
CA ARG A 7 9.61 8.21 -8.14
C ARG A 7 8.93 6.85 -7.92
N LYS A 8 7.60 6.82 -7.79
CA LYS A 8 6.83 5.57 -7.67
C LYS A 8 6.82 4.78 -8.98
N LEU A 9 6.65 5.46 -10.11
CA LEU A 9 6.67 4.86 -11.44
C LEU A 9 8.05 4.28 -11.77
N SER A 10 9.13 5.01 -11.48
CA SER A 10 10.51 4.56 -11.71
C SER A 10 10.98 3.49 -10.71
N SER A 11 10.28 3.31 -9.60
CA SER A 11 10.58 2.32 -8.55
C SER A 11 9.75 1.04 -8.69
N ASP A 12 8.77 0.97 -9.60
CA ASP A 12 7.97 -0.23 -9.82
C ASP A 12 8.78 -1.27 -10.62
N ARG A 13 9.29 -2.28 -9.90
CA ARG A 13 10.12 -3.36 -10.46
C ARG A 13 9.39 -4.16 -11.55
N TYR A 14 8.07 -4.26 -11.46
CA TYR A 14 7.27 -4.97 -12.47
C TYR A 14 7.17 -4.19 -13.77
N LEU A 15 7.01 -2.87 -13.69
CA LEU A 15 6.99 -2.00 -14.86
C LEU A 15 8.36 -1.99 -15.54
N LEU A 16 9.43 -1.78 -14.78
CA LEU A 16 10.82 -1.83 -15.28
C LEU A 16 11.17 -3.20 -15.87
N GLY A 17 10.74 -4.29 -15.20
CA GLY A 17 10.92 -5.65 -15.69
C GLY A 17 10.20 -5.89 -17.01
N ALA A 18 8.95 -5.46 -17.14
CA ALA A 18 8.19 -5.58 -18.39
C ALA A 18 8.87 -4.84 -19.55
N PHE A 19 9.34 -3.61 -19.34
CA PHE A 19 10.09 -2.86 -20.36
C PHE A 19 11.42 -3.54 -20.71
N GLY A 20 12.18 -4.02 -19.71
CA GLY A 20 13.43 -4.73 -19.93
C GLY A 20 13.25 -6.01 -20.74
N ILE A 21 12.25 -6.81 -20.42
CA ILE A 21 11.92 -8.04 -21.18
C ILE A 21 11.46 -7.70 -22.59
N THR A 22 10.64 -6.67 -22.77
CA THR A 22 10.20 -6.20 -24.08
C THR A 22 11.39 -5.80 -24.95
N PHE A 23 12.35 -5.07 -24.38
CA PHE A 23 13.55 -4.64 -25.09
C PHE A 23 14.45 -5.82 -25.49
N LEU A 24 14.66 -6.78 -24.57
CA LEU A 24 15.43 -8.00 -24.85
C LEU A 24 14.77 -8.85 -25.94
N LEU A 25 13.44 -9.01 -25.89
CA LEU A 25 12.69 -9.72 -26.92
C LEU A 25 12.81 -9.02 -28.29
N ALA A 26 12.71 -7.69 -28.33
CA ALA A 26 12.84 -6.93 -29.56
C ALA A 26 14.23 -7.11 -30.18
N ILE A 27 15.30 -7.08 -29.37
CA ILE A 27 16.68 -7.35 -29.86
C ILE A 27 16.79 -8.79 -30.36
N THR A 28 16.24 -9.76 -29.63
CA THR A 28 16.29 -11.17 -30.03
C THR A 28 15.58 -11.39 -31.38
N ILE A 29 14.42 -10.77 -31.59
CA ILE A 29 13.66 -10.84 -32.83
C ILE A 29 14.47 -10.19 -33.97
N ALA A 30 15.05 -9.02 -33.71
CA ALA A 30 15.89 -8.33 -34.70
C ALA A 30 17.11 -9.15 -35.11
N THR A 31 17.79 -9.80 -34.17
CA THR A 31 18.93 -10.67 -34.44
C THR A 31 18.54 -11.94 -35.20
N LEU A 32 17.41 -12.58 -34.84
CA LEU A 32 16.89 -13.74 -35.57
C LEU A 32 16.50 -13.42 -37.00
N SER A 33 16.01 -12.21 -37.28
CA SER A 33 15.64 -11.78 -38.64
C SER A 33 16.85 -11.55 -39.54
N MET A 34 18.07 -11.47 -39.01
CA MET A 34 19.32 -11.26 -39.76
C MET A 34 20.01 -12.57 -40.19
N ILE A 35 19.50 -13.74 -39.81
CA ILE A 35 20.09 -15.03 -40.12
C ILE A 35 19.70 -15.41 -41.57
N PRO A 36 20.66 -15.47 -42.55
CA PRO A 36 20.35 -15.68 -43.96
C PRO A 36 20.16 -17.15 -44.34
N ASP A 37 20.14 -18.09 -43.40
CA ASP A 37 20.14 -19.52 -43.68
C ASP A 37 18.74 -20.03 -44.01
N LYS A 38 18.57 -20.64 -45.20
CA LYS A 38 17.28 -21.12 -45.72
C LYS A 38 16.62 -22.20 -44.84
N SER A 39 17.40 -22.98 -44.10
CA SER A 39 16.88 -24.03 -43.21
C SER A 39 16.18 -23.46 -41.98
N TRP A 40 16.49 -22.24 -41.59
CA TRP A 40 15.97 -21.60 -40.40
C TRP A 40 14.82 -20.60 -40.63
N VAL A 41 14.48 -20.34 -41.90
CA VAL A 41 13.47 -19.34 -42.27
C VAL A 41 12.11 -19.59 -41.59
N ALA A 42 11.65 -20.84 -41.53
CA ALA A 42 10.39 -21.17 -40.89
C ALA A 42 10.42 -20.85 -39.38
N VAL A 43 11.50 -21.23 -38.67
CA VAL A 43 11.68 -20.97 -37.25
C VAL A 43 11.77 -19.46 -36.99
N ALA A 44 12.50 -18.73 -37.83
CA ALA A 44 12.61 -17.27 -37.73
C ALA A 44 11.25 -16.58 -37.93
N VAL A 45 10.45 -17.00 -38.90
CA VAL A 45 9.10 -16.45 -39.13
C VAL A 45 8.18 -16.74 -37.95
N TYR A 46 8.10 -17.98 -37.50
CA TYR A 46 7.29 -18.31 -36.33
C TYR A 46 7.77 -17.58 -35.08
N GLY A 47 9.08 -17.52 -34.82
CA GLY A 47 9.67 -16.82 -33.69
C GLY A 47 9.38 -15.32 -33.72
N THR A 48 9.43 -14.69 -34.92
CA THR A 48 9.10 -13.27 -35.07
C THR A 48 7.63 -12.99 -34.82
N VAL A 49 6.73 -13.80 -35.34
CA VAL A 49 5.28 -13.64 -35.15
C VAL A 49 4.91 -13.78 -33.67
N TRP A 50 5.33 -14.88 -33.03
CA TRP A 50 5.04 -15.11 -31.60
C TRP A 50 5.75 -14.09 -30.71
N GLY A 51 6.97 -13.72 -31.02
CA GLY A 51 7.71 -12.69 -30.31
C GLY A 51 7.01 -11.33 -30.39
N THR A 52 6.47 -10.97 -31.56
CA THR A 52 5.70 -9.73 -31.72
C THR A 52 4.43 -9.73 -30.85
N PHE A 53 3.69 -10.85 -30.81
CA PHE A 53 2.54 -10.97 -29.92
C PHE A 53 2.92 -10.85 -28.44
N LEU A 54 4.04 -11.44 -28.03
CA LEU A 54 4.56 -11.33 -26.67
C LEU A 54 4.95 -9.88 -26.32
N VAL A 55 5.64 -9.18 -27.22
CA VAL A 55 6.01 -7.77 -27.06
C VAL A 55 4.76 -6.91 -26.92
N LEU A 56 3.75 -7.13 -27.76
CA LEU A 56 2.49 -6.40 -27.72
C LEU A 56 1.74 -6.66 -26.39
N GLY A 57 1.69 -7.91 -25.93
CA GLY A 57 1.09 -8.29 -24.66
C GLY A 57 1.76 -7.66 -23.46
N LEU A 58 3.11 -7.66 -23.43
CA LEU A 58 3.90 -7.00 -22.39
C LEU A 58 3.71 -5.48 -22.40
N PHE A 59 3.64 -4.88 -23.57
CA PHE A 59 3.38 -3.45 -23.72
C PHE A 59 1.99 -3.08 -23.18
N LEU A 60 0.95 -3.83 -23.54
CA LEU A 60 -0.40 -3.64 -23.01
C LEU A 60 -0.46 -3.83 -21.50
N TYR A 61 0.24 -4.82 -20.95
CA TYR A 61 0.38 -5.02 -19.52
C TYR A 61 1.04 -3.82 -18.84
N ALA A 62 2.19 -3.36 -19.37
CA ALA A 62 2.90 -2.20 -18.84
C ALA A 62 2.04 -0.92 -18.92
N TYR A 63 1.32 -0.72 -20.02
CA TYR A 63 0.40 0.41 -20.21
C TYR A 63 -0.75 0.38 -19.17
N ARG A 64 -1.42 -0.76 -19.00
CA ARG A 64 -2.48 -0.92 -18.00
C ARG A 64 -1.94 -0.70 -16.58
N ARG A 65 -0.74 -1.20 -16.30
CA ARG A 65 -0.07 -1.00 -15.00
C ARG A 65 0.25 0.47 -14.76
N ALA A 66 0.78 1.17 -15.76
CA ALA A 66 1.04 2.60 -15.67
C ALA A 66 -0.24 3.41 -15.43
N LEU A 67 -1.32 3.12 -16.17
CA LEU A 67 -2.62 3.76 -15.96
C LEU A 67 -3.16 3.53 -14.54
N SER A 68 -3.02 2.32 -14.01
CA SER A 68 -3.47 2.03 -12.63
C SER A 68 -2.68 2.81 -11.58
N LEU A 69 -1.40 3.08 -11.81
CA LEU A 69 -0.56 3.88 -10.90
C LEU A 69 -0.88 5.38 -10.96
N ILE A 70 -1.42 5.84 -12.10
CA ILE A 70 -1.81 7.25 -12.31
C ILE A 70 -3.23 7.51 -11.77
N ASN A 71 -4.09 6.48 -11.68
CA ASN A 71 -5.46 6.65 -11.22
C ASN A 71 -5.50 7.12 -9.75
N PRO A 72 -6.06 8.31 -9.48
CA PRO A 72 -6.07 8.89 -8.14
C PRO A 72 -6.86 8.04 -7.13
N ILE A 73 -7.96 7.41 -7.53
CA ILE A 73 -8.77 6.54 -6.66
C ILE A 73 -7.97 5.31 -6.24
N GLN A 74 -7.22 4.71 -7.16
CA GLN A 74 -6.36 3.57 -6.81
C GLN A 74 -5.22 3.96 -5.86
N GLN A 75 -4.66 5.16 -6.02
CA GLN A 75 -3.65 5.66 -5.08
C GLN A 75 -4.21 5.81 -3.67
N LEU A 76 -5.44 6.31 -3.54
CA LEU A 76 -6.12 6.40 -2.24
C LEU A 76 -6.35 5.01 -1.64
N ASN A 77 -6.81 4.05 -2.42
CA ASN A 77 -7.00 2.67 -1.97
C ASN A 77 -5.69 2.06 -1.47
N PHE A 78 -4.57 2.24 -2.18
CA PHE A 78 -3.26 1.79 -1.72
C PHE A 78 -2.83 2.43 -0.39
N ILE A 79 -3.14 3.71 -0.19
CA ILE A 79 -2.84 4.41 1.07
C ILE A 79 -3.67 3.81 2.21
N VAL A 80 -4.97 3.57 1.99
CA VAL A 80 -5.86 2.95 2.98
C VAL A 80 -5.38 1.54 3.33
N GLU A 81 -5.11 0.70 2.34
CA GLU A 81 -4.61 -0.67 2.55
C GLU A 81 -3.27 -0.70 3.30
N ALA A 82 -2.34 0.17 2.91
CA ALA A 82 -1.04 0.28 3.58
C ALA A 82 -1.21 0.69 5.05
N THR A 83 -2.10 1.65 5.33
CA THR A 83 -2.38 2.11 6.69
C THR A 83 -3.08 1.03 7.52
N GLN A 84 -4.05 0.32 6.95
CA GLN A 84 -4.70 -0.81 7.63
C GLN A 84 -3.72 -1.95 7.93
N LYS A 85 -2.79 -2.23 7.00
CA LYS A 85 -1.74 -3.23 7.21
C LYS A 85 -0.80 -2.82 8.34
N ASP A 86 -0.48 -1.54 8.43
CA ASP A 86 0.33 -0.99 9.51
C ASP A 86 -0.39 -1.12 10.86
N PHE A 87 -1.67 -0.76 10.94
CA PHE A 87 -2.48 -0.97 12.15
C PHE A 87 -2.49 -2.44 12.60
N ARG A 88 -2.71 -3.38 11.69
CA ARG A 88 -2.68 -4.82 12.01
C ARG A 88 -1.31 -5.26 12.52
N ARG A 89 -0.22 -4.66 12.01
CA ARG A 89 1.13 -4.91 12.50
C ARG A 89 1.30 -4.41 13.93
N TRP A 90 0.88 -3.18 14.21
CA TRP A 90 0.94 -2.59 15.55
C TRP A 90 0.12 -3.37 16.56
N VAL A 91 -1.11 -3.77 16.20
CA VAL A 91 -1.97 -4.61 17.06
C VAL A 91 -1.30 -5.96 17.37
N ARG A 92 -0.71 -6.62 16.37
CA ARG A 92 0.02 -7.88 16.61
C ARG A 92 1.23 -7.68 17.51
N ASN A 93 2.00 -6.61 17.30
CA ASN A 93 3.14 -6.31 18.14
C ASN A 93 2.71 -6.04 19.60
N ALA A 94 1.60 -5.33 19.80
CA ALA A 94 1.03 -5.13 21.12
C ALA A 94 0.60 -6.46 21.78
N GLN A 95 -0.02 -7.37 21.02
CA GLN A 95 -0.36 -8.71 21.51
C GLN A 95 0.85 -9.54 21.90
N HIS A 96 1.95 -9.44 21.15
CA HIS A 96 3.20 -10.14 21.50
C HIS A 96 3.93 -9.52 22.71
N ALA A 97 3.77 -8.22 22.91
CA ALA A 97 4.38 -7.53 24.04
C ALA A 97 3.55 -7.67 25.34
N ALA A 98 2.27 -8.06 25.24
CA ALA A 98 1.35 -8.17 26.35
C ALA A 98 1.90 -9.00 27.54
N PRO A 99 2.38 -10.24 27.37
CA PRO A 99 2.85 -11.05 28.50
C PRO A 99 4.04 -10.41 29.24
N ILE A 100 4.93 -9.72 28.51
CA ILE A 100 6.08 -9.03 29.10
C ILE A 100 5.62 -7.81 29.92
N LEU A 101 4.64 -7.08 29.39
CA LEU A 101 4.07 -5.90 30.08
C LEU A 101 3.24 -6.29 31.29
N GLU A 102 2.61 -7.46 31.26
CA GLU A 102 1.89 -8.04 32.40
C GLU A 102 2.83 -8.38 33.54
N GLU A 103 3.95 -9.05 33.26
CA GLU A 103 4.97 -9.40 34.24
C GLU A 103 5.52 -8.17 34.96
N ILE A 104 5.84 -7.10 34.22
CA ILE A 104 6.30 -5.81 34.75
C ILE A 104 5.19 -5.11 35.57
N SER A 105 3.91 -5.27 35.15
CA SER A 105 2.78 -4.63 35.82
C SER A 105 2.40 -5.28 37.14
N ASN A 106 2.51 -6.59 37.24
CA ASN A 106 2.21 -7.34 38.44
C ASN A 106 3.20 -7.05 39.59
N GLU A 107 4.41 -6.60 39.26
CA GLU A 107 5.38 -6.11 40.24
C GLU A 107 4.98 -4.76 40.91
N HIS A 108 4.03 -4.00 40.30
CA HIS A 108 3.62 -2.67 40.74
C HIS A 108 2.09 -2.49 40.81
N ALA A 109 1.32 -3.57 40.92
CA ALA A 109 -0.15 -3.55 40.86
C ALA A 109 -0.81 -2.92 42.07
N ASP A 110 -1.57 -1.85 41.84
CA ASP A 110 -2.54 -1.29 42.75
C ASP A 110 -3.85 -2.10 42.62
N PRO A 111 -4.36 -2.75 43.68
CA PRO A 111 -5.49 -3.70 43.62
C PRO A 111 -6.86 -3.08 43.27
N THR A 112 -6.93 -1.76 43.08
CA THR A 112 -8.20 -1.06 42.82
C THR A 112 -8.64 -1.00 41.36
N LEU A 113 -7.85 -1.54 40.42
CA LEU A 113 -8.11 -1.48 38.96
C LEU A 113 -8.69 -2.80 38.39
N GLU A 114 -9.34 -3.62 39.19
CA GLU A 114 -9.81 -4.97 38.78
C GLU A 114 -10.90 -5.04 37.71
N THR A 115 -11.39 -3.92 37.16
CA THR A 115 -12.58 -3.94 36.26
C THR A 115 -12.26 -3.83 34.75
N GLN A 116 -11.03 -3.59 34.35
CA GLN A 116 -10.62 -3.60 32.93
C GLN A 116 -9.90 -4.90 32.59
N SER A 117 -10.29 -5.55 31.49
CA SER A 117 -9.57 -6.74 31.03
C SER A 117 -8.07 -6.40 30.87
N THR A 118 -7.21 -7.19 31.48
CA THR A 118 -5.74 -7.06 31.47
C THR A 118 -5.19 -6.76 30.07
N TYR A 119 -5.78 -7.35 29.04
CA TYR A 119 -5.42 -7.16 27.62
C TYR A 119 -5.57 -5.70 27.12
N ASP A 120 -6.62 -4.98 27.53
CA ASP A 120 -6.83 -3.60 27.06
C ASP A 120 -5.85 -2.63 27.74
N LEU A 121 -5.49 -2.90 28.99
CA LEU A 121 -4.51 -2.10 29.74
C LEU A 121 -3.09 -2.26 29.18
N GLU A 122 -2.71 -3.48 28.83
CA GLU A 122 -1.40 -3.78 28.23
C GLU A 122 -1.26 -3.18 26.84
N ARG A 123 -2.30 -3.28 26.00
CA ARG A 123 -2.35 -2.62 24.70
C ARG A 123 -2.25 -1.10 24.86
N PHE A 124 -2.93 -0.54 25.83
CA PHE A 124 -2.86 0.88 26.15
C PHE A 124 -1.43 1.30 26.51
N LYS A 125 -0.78 0.60 27.44
CA LYS A 125 0.61 0.84 27.84
C LYS A 125 1.55 0.74 26.63
N TYR A 126 1.37 -0.28 25.79
CA TYR A 126 2.19 -0.45 24.58
C TYR A 126 2.06 0.75 23.62
N PHE A 127 0.86 1.24 23.37
CA PHE A 127 0.65 2.41 22.52
C PHE A 127 1.15 3.71 23.17
N GLN A 128 1.09 3.81 24.47
CA GLN A 128 1.62 4.96 25.22
C GLN A 128 3.16 5.06 25.11
N ILE A 129 3.84 3.93 25.20
CA ILE A 129 5.31 3.85 25.04
C ILE A 129 5.73 4.09 23.58
N ASN A 130 4.86 3.79 22.62
CA ASN A 130 5.11 3.93 21.20
C ASN A 130 4.21 5.02 20.55
N PRO A 131 4.37 6.31 20.85
CA PRO A 131 3.46 7.38 20.39
C PRO A 131 3.42 7.52 18.86
N HIS A 132 4.44 7.00 18.15
CA HIS A 132 4.54 7.08 16.69
C HIS A 132 3.66 6.06 15.94
N TRP A 133 2.95 5.17 16.64
CA TRP A 133 2.13 4.14 16.03
C TRP A 133 1.02 4.69 15.12
N SER A 134 0.52 5.91 15.38
CA SER A 134 -0.52 6.56 14.60
C SER A 134 -0.01 7.51 13.52
N ASN A 135 1.31 7.77 13.45
CA ASN A 135 1.87 8.77 12.54
C ASN A 135 1.55 8.49 11.07
N GLN A 136 1.61 7.22 10.65
CA GLN A 136 1.28 6.84 9.27
C GLN A 136 -0.19 7.14 8.95
N ALA A 137 -1.10 6.88 9.88
CA ALA A 137 -2.52 7.19 9.72
C ALA A 137 -2.76 8.70 9.65
N GLN A 138 -2.12 9.49 10.51
CA GLN A 138 -2.23 10.95 10.49
C GLN A 138 -1.75 11.51 9.15
N ASN A 139 -0.61 11.06 8.65
CA ASN A 139 -0.09 11.46 7.35
C ASN A 139 -1.02 11.03 6.20
N ALA A 140 -1.60 9.82 6.27
CA ALA A 140 -2.55 9.33 5.29
C ALA A 140 -3.85 10.16 5.27
N ILE A 141 -4.37 10.55 6.43
CA ILE A 141 -5.55 11.41 6.55
C ILE A 141 -5.25 12.80 5.98
N LEU A 142 -4.13 13.42 6.36
CA LEU A 142 -3.74 14.73 5.83
C LEU A 142 -3.58 14.71 4.30
N HIS A 143 -3.00 13.65 3.77
CA HIS A 143 -2.90 13.44 2.33
C HIS A 143 -4.27 13.31 1.67
N ALA A 144 -5.18 12.51 2.25
CA ALA A 144 -6.53 12.33 1.75
C ALA A 144 -7.36 13.63 1.81
N ILE A 145 -7.22 14.44 2.89
CA ILE A 145 -7.86 15.77 2.99
C ILE A 145 -7.37 16.69 1.88
N THR A 146 -6.05 16.75 1.67
CA THR A 146 -5.45 17.59 0.62
C THR A 146 -5.94 17.15 -0.76
N PHE A 147 -6.06 15.85 -0.96
CA PHE A 147 -6.58 15.24 -2.18
C PHE A 147 -8.06 15.62 -2.40
N ALA A 148 -8.90 15.42 -1.38
CA ALA A 148 -10.32 15.75 -1.44
C ALA A 148 -10.54 17.22 -1.80
N ARG A 149 -9.82 18.14 -1.16
CA ARG A 149 -9.92 19.58 -1.41
C ARG A 149 -9.53 19.92 -2.84
N ARG A 150 -8.37 19.44 -3.29
CA ARG A 150 -7.86 19.73 -4.63
C ARG A 150 -8.82 19.26 -5.73
N TYR A 151 -9.31 18.03 -5.64
CA TYR A 151 -10.22 17.49 -6.65
C TYR A 151 -11.62 18.10 -6.58
N ALA A 152 -12.06 18.57 -5.40
CA ALA A 152 -13.27 19.36 -5.28
C ALA A 152 -13.14 20.73 -5.97
N GLU A 153 -11.99 21.40 -5.84
CA GLU A 153 -11.66 22.67 -6.51
C GLU A 153 -11.60 22.48 -8.04
N ASP A 154 -11.10 21.33 -8.51
CA ASP A 154 -11.05 20.96 -9.93
C ASP A 154 -12.42 20.48 -10.47
N GLY A 155 -13.45 20.36 -9.62
CA GLY A 155 -14.80 19.89 -9.99
C GLY A 155 -14.93 18.37 -10.12
N ASP A 156 -13.90 17.60 -9.78
CA ASP A 156 -13.92 16.13 -9.78
C ASP A 156 -14.44 15.60 -8.44
N TYR A 157 -15.77 15.60 -8.31
CA TYR A 157 -16.43 15.16 -7.09
C TYR A 157 -16.36 13.65 -6.86
N GLU A 158 -16.10 12.84 -7.88
CA GLU A 158 -15.93 11.39 -7.74
C GLU A 158 -14.64 11.10 -6.96
N VAL A 159 -13.53 11.68 -7.39
CA VAL A 159 -12.24 11.52 -6.70
C VAL A 159 -12.25 12.17 -5.32
N SER A 160 -12.88 13.33 -5.19
CA SER A 160 -13.06 13.99 -3.89
C SER A 160 -13.86 13.12 -2.92
N GLY A 161 -14.97 12.53 -3.36
CA GLY A 161 -15.80 11.60 -2.59
C GLY A 161 -15.03 10.33 -2.18
N ALA A 162 -14.23 9.76 -3.09
CA ALA A 162 -13.36 8.64 -2.80
C ALA A 162 -12.32 8.99 -1.71
N ALA A 163 -11.79 10.20 -1.73
CA ALA A 163 -10.84 10.66 -0.71
C ALA A 163 -11.51 10.81 0.66
N LEU A 164 -12.74 11.30 0.74
CA LEU A 164 -13.51 11.34 1.99
C LEU A 164 -13.80 9.93 2.52
N THR A 165 -14.16 9.00 1.63
CA THR A 165 -14.36 7.59 1.98
C THR A 165 -13.07 6.95 2.54
N ALA A 166 -11.93 7.30 1.95
CA ALA A 166 -10.62 6.86 2.43
C ALA A 166 -10.35 7.34 3.88
N ILE A 167 -10.68 8.61 4.20
CA ILE A 167 -10.55 9.15 5.56
C ILE A 167 -11.40 8.35 6.54
N VAL A 168 -12.66 8.05 6.19
CA VAL A 168 -13.54 7.23 7.03
C VAL A 168 -12.96 5.84 7.24
N GLY A 169 -12.45 5.20 6.18
CA GLY A 169 -11.83 3.88 6.26
C GLY A 169 -10.58 3.84 7.14
N ILE A 170 -9.74 4.88 7.11
CA ILE A 170 -8.56 5.01 7.97
C ILE A 170 -8.98 5.20 9.42
N ASN A 171 -9.97 6.08 9.68
CA ASN A 171 -10.47 6.31 11.03
C ASN A 171 -11.12 5.05 11.63
N ALA A 172 -11.90 4.31 10.84
CA ALA A 172 -12.48 3.03 11.28
C ALA A 172 -11.37 2.03 11.67
N GLY A 173 -10.33 1.88 10.85
CA GLY A 173 -9.17 1.05 11.16
C GLY A 173 -8.40 1.51 12.40
N TYR A 174 -8.30 2.82 12.63
CA TYR A 174 -7.69 3.38 13.84
C TYR A 174 -8.48 3.02 15.09
N ILE A 175 -9.83 3.19 15.06
CA ILE A 175 -10.71 2.84 16.18
C ILE A 175 -10.64 1.34 16.47
N GLU A 176 -10.66 0.50 15.44
CA GLU A 176 -10.52 -0.95 15.56
C GLU A 176 -9.17 -1.34 16.21
N ALA A 177 -8.08 -0.74 15.75
CA ALA A 177 -6.74 -0.98 16.28
C ALA A 177 -6.61 -0.54 17.74
N LYS A 178 -7.22 0.60 18.08
CA LYS A 178 -7.23 1.13 19.45
C LYS A 178 -8.14 0.30 20.38
N GLY A 179 -9.22 -0.29 19.84
CA GLY A 179 -10.15 -1.14 20.58
C GLY A 179 -10.71 -0.44 21.82
N LYS A 180 -10.91 -1.19 22.89
CA LYS A 180 -11.46 -0.66 24.17
C LYS A 180 -10.54 0.34 24.88
N THR A 181 -9.27 0.46 24.47
CA THR A 181 -8.34 1.45 25.05
C THR A 181 -8.78 2.89 24.81
N PHE A 182 -9.66 3.12 23.83
CA PHE A 182 -10.22 4.44 23.55
C PHE A 182 -11.06 4.98 24.71
N VAL A 183 -11.87 4.11 25.32
CA VAL A 183 -12.76 4.47 26.43
C VAL A 183 -11.98 4.75 27.71
N ALA A 184 -10.86 4.06 27.94
CA ALA A 184 -10.01 4.25 29.10
C ALA A 184 -9.30 5.61 29.14
N GLN A 185 -9.09 6.25 27.97
CA GLN A 185 -8.46 7.57 27.87
C GLN A 185 -9.43 8.75 28.00
N ASN A 186 -10.72 8.52 27.76
CA ASN A 186 -11.77 9.52 27.85
C ASN A 186 -12.89 8.96 28.73
N PRO A 187 -12.73 8.93 30.06
CA PRO A 187 -13.86 8.65 30.94
C PRO A 187 -14.90 9.74 30.72
N LEU A 188 -16.12 9.34 30.37
CA LEU A 188 -17.28 10.21 30.28
C LEU A 188 -17.60 10.82 31.63
#